data_e1ac5175175a6610c1163c23280651bc
#
_entry.id   e1ac5175175a6610c1163c23280651bc
#
_cell.length_a   1.000
_cell.length_b   1.000
_cell.length_c   1.000
_cell.angle_alpha   90.00
_cell.angle_beta   90.00
_cell.angle_gamma   90.00
#
_symmetry.space_group_name_H-M   'P 1'
#
loop_
_entity.id
_entity.type
_entity.pdbx_description
1 polymer ?
#
loop_
_entity_poly.entity_id
_entity_poly.type
_entity_poly.pdbx_seq_one_letter_code
_entity_poly.pdbx_strand_id
1 'polypeptide(L)'
;MQVKRLWMRYYAHHSYSFAGVSCDEERGHSMSIKDLGSKWANSSLILRILAGLIIGVILSFIPGLTGGNSFIELLGSVFVSALKGVAPILVFFLVMSALANAKTSGGMKNIIILYVVGTFAAAAVAVIAMYIFPLTVTLADASDVSQSSPEGIGSVLSTLILNMFCNPIAALTNANYLGILTWAVALGIALRKAPEGVRSVLSSVSDAVNTVVRWVIQLAPFGICGLVYSAVVTSGVEIFTEYGMLILVLVGCMLFVALVVNPLIAFFCFHKNPYPLVFRCLKDSGIYAFFTRSSAANIPVNMSLCEKLGLHKD
;
A
#
# COMPACT_ATOMS: atom_id res chain seq x y z
N MET A 1 27.96 -10.62 -28.25
CA MET A 1 27.65 -9.64 -29.32
C MET A 1 26.14 -9.43 -29.56
N GLN A 2 25.25 -10.29 -29.07
CA GLN A 2 23.77 -10.15 -29.21
C GLN A 2 23.12 -9.21 -28.20
N VAL A 3 23.62 -9.05 -27.00
CA VAL A 3 23.06 -8.19 -25.93
C VAL A 3 23.12 -6.69 -26.29
N LYS A 4 24.16 -6.28 -27.04
CA LYS A 4 24.33 -4.88 -27.49
C LYS A 4 23.30 -4.45 -28.55
N ARG A 5 22.76 -5.40 -29.33
CA ARG A 5 21.71 -5.11 -30.33
C ARG A 5 20.30 -5.00 -29.75
N LEU A 6 20.03 -5.69 -28.66
CA LEU A 6 18.76 -5.59 -27.94
C LEU A 6 18.65 -4.26 -27.19
N TRP A 7 19.77 -3.74 -26.64
CA TRP A 7 19.82 -2.45 -25.95
C TRP A 7 19.63 -1.28 -26.92
N MET A 8 20.18 -1.34 -28.12
CA MET A 8 19.99 -0.28 -29.12
C MET A 8 18.57 -0.23 -29.70
N ARG A 9 17.84 -1.35 -29.75
CA ARG A 9 16.43 -1.35 -30.15
C ARG A 9 15.50 -0.78 -29.08
N TYR A 10 15.81 -0.95 -27.82
CA TYR A 10 15.03 -0.39 -26.71
C TYR A 10 15.14 1.15 -26.65
N TYR A 11 16.32 1.69 -26.87
CA TYR A 11 16.53 3.15 -26.89
C TYR A 11 16.03 3.83 -28.17
N ALA A 12 16.01 3.18 -29.30
CA ALA A 12 15.51 3.75 -30.54
C ALA A 12 13.99 3.95 -30.55
N HIS A 13 13.25 3.23 -29.69
CA HIS A 13 11.79 3.37 -29.59
C HIS A 13 11.33 4.42 -28.57
N HIS A 14 12.22 5.01 -27.77
CA HIS A 14 11.88 6.02 -26.76
C HIS A 14 12.48 7.41 -27.00
N SER A 15 13.12 7.65 -28.16
CA SER A 15 13.77 8.93 -28.46
C SER A 15 13.06 9.78 -29.52
N TYR A 16 11.77 9.58 -29.78
CA TYR A 16 11.01 10.48 -30.64
C TYR A 16 9.87 11.14 -29.86
N SER A 17 10.14 12.24 -29.20
CA SER A 17 9.23 13.38 -29.08
C SER A 17 9.88 14.55 -28.33
N PHE A 18 10.84 15.20 -28.99
CA PHE A 18 11.23 16.57 -28.63
C PHE A 18 11.68 17.27 -29.88
N ALA A 19 10.73 17.68 -30.70
CA ALA A 19 10.88 18.77 -31.67
C ALA A 19 9.52 19.03 -32.36
N GLY A 20 8.93 20.18 -32.14
CA GLY A 20 7.74 20.60 -32.85
C GLY A 20 6.88 21.58 -32.04
N VAL A 21 7.48 22.72 -31.64
CA VAL A 21 6.68 23.91 -31.35
C VAL A 21 6.35 24.55 -32.66
N SER A 22 5.15 24.34 -33.19
CA SER A 22 4.52 25.18 -34.18
C SER A 22 3.34 25.90 -33.55
N CYS A 23 3.38 27.22 -33.54
CA CYS A 23 2.25 28.09 -33.32
C CYS A 23 1.17 27.79 -34.35
N ASP A 24 -0.02 27.38 -33.87
CA ASP A 24 -1.25 27.50 -34.65
C ASP A 24 -2.39 27.84 -33.70
N GLU A 25 -2.79 29.07 -33.76
CA GLU A 25 -4.11 29.67 -33.90
C GLU A 25 -5.29 29.08 -33.11
N GLU A 26 -5.86 29.96 -32.28
CA GLU A 26 -7.12 29.85 -31.58
C GLU A 26 -8.24 29.27 -32.50
N ARG A 27 -8.61 28.05 -32.20
CA ARG A 27 -9.92 27.51 -32.56
C ARG A 27 -10.55 26.93 -31.31
N GLY A 28 -11.66 27.50 -30.88
CA GLY A 28 -12.50 26.99 -29.82
C GLY A 28 -12.78 25.49 -30.00
N HIS A 29 -12.05 24.67 -29.30
CA HIS A 29 -12.12 23.21 -29.39
C HIS A 29 -13.16 22.74 -28.39
N SER A 30 -14.32 22.36 -28.90
CA SER A 30 -15.24 21.51 -28.14
C SER A 30 -14.46 20.21 -27.85
N MET A 31 -14.02 20.06 -26.60
CA MET A 31 -13.23 18.90 -26.14
C MET A 31 -14.06 17.64 -26.40
N SER A 32 -13.63 16.80 -27.33
CA SER A 32 -14.30 15.53 -27.64
C SER A 32 -14.24 14.62 -26.42
N ILE A 33 -15.30 13.87 -26.15
CA ILE A 33 -15.38 12.86 -25.05
C ILE A 33 -14.19 11.87 -25.15
N LYS A 34 -13.70 11.60 -26.38
CA LYS A 34 -12.51 10.76 -26.61
C LYS A 34 -11.22 11.41 -26.09
N ASP A 35 -11.07 12.73 -26.21
CA ASP A 35 -9.89 13.46 -25.72
C ASP A 35 -9.90 13.55 -24.19
N LEU A 36 -11.07 13.69 -23.58
CA LEU A 36 -11.24 13.58 -22.12
C LEU A 36 -10.85 12.19 -21.62
N GLY A 37 -11.29 11.13 -22.29
CA GLY A 37 -10.97 9.74 -21.94
C GLY A 37 -9.48 9.43 -22.04
N SER A 38 -8.79 9.92 -23.08
CA SER A 38 -7.36 9.73 -23.25
C SER A 38 -6.54 10.51 -22.22
N LYS A 39 -6.92 11.75 -21.90
CA LYS A 39 -6.31 12.55 -20.83
C LYS A 39 -6.54 11.93 -19.45
N TRP A 40 -7.73 11.38 -19.21
CA TRP A 40 -8.04 10.64 -17.98
C TRP A 40 -7.17 9.38 -17.85
N ALA A 41 -7.06 8.58 -18.89
CA ALA A 41 -6.24 7.36 -18.88
C ALA A 41 -4.74 7.64 -18.66
N ASN A 42 -4.23 8.77 -19.16
CA ASN A 42 -2.83 9.19 -19.01
C ASN A 42 -2.56 9.98 -17.71
N SER A 43 -3.59 10.37 -16.96
CA SER A 43 -3.42 11.07 -15.68
C SER A 43 -2.96 10.13 -14.57
N SER A 44 -2.25 10.67 -13.56
CA SER A 44 -1.84 9.87 -12.40
C SER A 44 -3.07 9.33 -11.65
N LEU A 45 -2.95 8.09 -11.12
CA LEU A 45 -4.06 7.48 -10.37
C LEU A 45 -4.48 8.34 -9.15
N ILE A 46 -3.53 9.08 -8.56
CA ILE A 46 -3.80 10.00 -7.45
C ILE A 46 -4.76 11.10 -7.89
N LEU A 47 -4.52 11.72 -9.05
CA LEU A 47 -5.42 12.76 -9.60
C LEU A 47 -6.81 12.21 -9.88
N ARG A 48 -6.90 10.99 -10.40
CA ARG A 48 -8.19 10.31 -10.64
C ARG A 48 -8.93 10.02 -9.34
N ILE A 49 -8.23 9.59 -8.30
CA ILE A 49 -8.80 9.37 -6.96
C ILE A 49 -9.30 10.69 -6.35
N LEU A 50 -8.50 11.76 -6.44
CA LEU A 50 -8.94 13.08 -5.98
C LEU A 50 -10.17 13.59 -6.72
N ALA A 51 -10.21 13.39 -8.03
CA ALA A 51 -11.40 13.72 -8.83
C ALA A 51 -12.61 12.89 -8.39
N GLY A 52 -12.43 11.58 -8.15
CA GLY A 52 -13.47 10.71 -7.63
C GLY A 52 -14.01 11.17 -6.26
N LEU A 53 -13.11 11.57 -5.37
CA LEU A 53 -13.46 12.11 -4.05
C LEU A 53 -14.30 13.40 -4.20
N ILE A 54 -13.82 14.36 -5.00
CA ILE A 54 -14.53 15.63 -5.22
C ILE A 54 -15.93 15.38 -5.83
N ILE A 55 -16.01 14.49 -6.83
CA ILE A 55 -17.28 14.11 -7.46
C ILE A 55 -18.22 13.46 -6.44
N GLY A 56 -17.72 12.55 -5.58
CA GLY A 56 -18.50 11.92 -4.53
C GLY A 56 -19.12 12.94 -3.55
N VAL A 57 -18.33 13.95 -3.15
CA VAL A 57 -18.83 15.04 -2.33
C VAL A 57 -19.89 15.87 -3.05
N ILE A 58 -19.65 16.25 -4.31
CA ILE A 58 -20.61 17.05 -5.08
C ILE A 58 -21.92 16.30 -5.25
N LEU A 59 -21.86 15.00 -5.58
CA LEU A 59 -23.06 14.17 -5.75
C LEU A 59 -23.91 14.08 -4.49
N SER A 60 -23.31 14.10 -3.30
CA SER A 60 -24.02 14.03 -2.03
C SER A 60 -24.89 15.28 -1.75
N PHE A 61 -24.60 16.42 -2.40
CA PHE A 61 -25.36 17.65 -2.26
C PHE A 61 -26.45 17.86 -3.33
N ILE A 62 -26.56 16.97 -4.32
CA ILE A 62 -27.55 17.12 -5.39
C ILE A 62 -28.93 16.75 -4.86
N PRO A 63 -29.96 17.66 -4.95
CA PRO A 63 -31.32 17.33 -4.60
C PRO A 63 -31.83 16.12 -5.41
N GLY A 64 -32.41 15.14 -4.73
CA GLY A 64 -32.82 13.87 -5.33
C GLY A 64 -31.80 12.71 -5.19
N LEU A 65 -30.54 13.00 -4.86
CA LEU A 65 -29.52 12.01 -4.49
C LEU A 65 -29.20 12.05 -2.99
N THR A 66 -29.62 13.09 -2.27
CA THR A 66 -29.38 13.29 -0.82
C THR A 66 -30.03 12.23 0.08
N GLY A 67 -30.95 11.43 -0.44
CA GLY A 67 -31.61 10.32 0.28
C GLY A 67 -30.89 8.96 0.14
N GLY A 68 -29.70 8.94 -0.44
CA GLY A 68 -28.99 7.72 -0.79
C GLY A 68 -29.36 7.20 -2.19
N ASN A 69 -28.36 6.92 -3.01
CA ASN A 69 -28.57 6.31 -4.31
C ASN A 69 -27.86 4.95 -4.37
N SER A 70 -28.66 3.88 -4.39
CA SER A 70 -28.17 2.50 -4.34
C SER A 70 -27.11 2.18 -5.40
N PHE A 71 -27.13 2.83 -6.56
CA PHE A 71 -26.16 2.60 -7.61
C PHE A 71 -24.80 3.20 -7.27
N ILE A 72 -24.77 4.41 -6.70
CA ILE A 72 -23.50 5.09 -6.30
C ILE A 72 -22.89 4.37 -5.11
N GLU A 73 -23.71 3.99 -4.14
CA GLU A 73 -23.29 3.19 -2.97
C GLU A 73 -22.73 1.82 -3.38
N LEU A 74 -23.36 1.19 -4.40
CA LEU A 74 -22.89 -0.09 -4.94
C LEU A 74 -21.46 0.01 -5.49
N LEU A 75 -21.07 1.12 -6.14
CA LEU A 75 -19.70 1.30 -6.64
C LEU A 75 -18.69 1.24 -5.50
N GLY A 76 -19.00 1.88 -4.37
CA GLY A 76 -18.16 1.83 -3.17
C GLY A 76 -18.08 0.43 -2.58
N SER A 77 -19.22 -0.22 -2.41
CA SER A 77 -19.33 -1.56 -1.84
C SER A 77 -18.64 -2.62 -2.69
N VAL A 78 -18.78 -2.58 -4.01
CA VAL A 78 -18.09 -3.49 -4.94
C VAL A 78 -16.59 -3.30 -4.87
N PHE A 79 -16.10 -2.06 -4.80
CA PHE A 79 -14.67 -1.79 -4.69
C PHE A 79 -14.08 -2.35 -3.39
N VAL A 80 -14.73 -2.10 -2.25
CA VAL A 80 -14.28 -2.63 -0.95
C VAL A 80 -14.33 -4.16 -0.93
N SER A 81 -15.42 -4.75 -1.44
CA SER A 81 -15.56 -6.21 -1.51
C SER A 81 -14.50 -6.85 -2.39
N ALA A 82 -14.17 -6.24 -3.54
CA ALA A 82 -13.10 -6.70 -4.41
C ALA A 82 -11.73 -6.64 -3.71
N LEU A 83 -11.43 -5.53 -2.99
CA LEU A 83 -10.19 -5.43 -2.21
C LEU A 83 -10.13 -6.48 -1.10
N LYS A 84 -11.21 -6.63 -0.32
CA LYS A 84 -11.30 -7.63 0.76
C LYS A 84 -11.15 -9.06 0.22
N GLY A 85 -11.68 -9.35 -0.96
CA GLY A 85 -11.58 -10.67 -1.58
C GLY A 85 -10.19 -11.03 -2.08
N VAL A 86 -9.45 -10.05 -2.63
CA VAL A 86 -8.13 -10.32 -3.23
C VAL A 86 -6.99 -10.23 -2.21
N ALA A 87 -7.13 -9.41 -1.16
CA ALA A 87 -6.06 -9.16 -0.19
C ALA A 87 -5.53 -10.43 0.52
N PRO A 88 -6.37 -11.37 1.01
CA PRO A 88 -5.90 -12.61 1.62
C PRO A 88 -5.04 -13.46 0.69
N ILE A 89 -5.48 -13.60 -0.56
CA ILE A 89 -4.79 -14.37 -1.60
C ILE A 89 -3.45 -13.72 -1.95
N LEU A 90 -3.43 -12.38 -2.08
CA LEU A 90 -2.20 -11.64 -2.33
C LEU A 90 -1.17 -11.88 -1.22
N VAL A 91 -1.56 -11.68 0.04
CA VAL A 91 -0.65 -11.84 1.18
C VAL A 91 -0.10 -13.25 1.24
N PHE A 92 -0.95 -14.27 1.05
CA PHE A 92 -0.55 -15.67 1.06
C PHE A 92 0.53 -15.98 0.01
N PHE A 93 0.26 -15.71 -1.26
CA PHE A 93 1.18 -16.03 -2.34
C PHE A 93 2.43 -15.14 -2.35
N LEU A 94 2.30 -13.85 -2.00
CA LEU A 94 3.42 -12.93 -1.96
C LEU A 94 4.44 -13.35 -0.89
N VAL A 95 3.98 -13.63 0.34
CA VAL A 95 4.85 -14.01 1.45
C VAL A 95 5.45 -15.40 1.20
N MET A 96 4.67 -16.36 0.73
CA MET A 96 5.14 -17.69 0.40
C MET A 96 6.21 -17.65 -0.71
N SER A 97 5.97 -16.91 -1.78
CA SER A 97 6.93 -16.73 -2.88
C SER A 97 8.20 -16.03 -2.43
N ALA A 98 8.08 -14.96 -1.64
CA ALA A 98 9.21 -14.22 -1.12
C ALA A 98 10.12 -15.10 -0.26
N LEU A 99 9.55 -15.93 0.63
CA LEU A 99 10.31 -16.81 1.50
C LEU A 99 10.90 -18.02 0.75
N ALA A 100 10.18 -18.60 -0.22
CA ALA A 100 10.68 -19.70 -1.04
C ALA A 100 11.90 -19.29 -1.88
N ASN A 101 11.95 -18.03 -2.32
CA ASN A 101 13.04 -17.47 -3.12
C ASN A 101 14.10 -16.72 -2.31
N ALA A 102 13.91 -16.59 -0.98
CA ALA A 102 14.85 -15.88 -0.12
C ALA A 102 16.21 -16.56 -0.09
N LYS A 103 17.28 -15.83 -0.46
CA LYS A 103 18.64 -16.26 -0.28
C LYS A 103 19.05 -16.00 1.18
N THR A 104 19.67 -16.99 1.81
CA THR A 104 20.15 -16.85 3.19
C THR A 104 21.43 -16.00 3.18
N SER A 105 21.34 -14.77 3.63
CA SER A 105 22.49 -13.87 3.81
C SER A 105 22.89 -13.83 5.27
N GLY A 106 24.20 -13.75 5.56
CA GLY A 106 24.74 -13.82 6.93
C GLY A 106 24.34 -12.69 7.88
N GLY A 107 23.71 -11.61 7.38
CA GLY A 107 23.25 -10.46 8.17
C GLY A 107 21.80 -10.51 8.65
N MET A 108 21.06 -11.55 8.33
CA MET A 108 19.60 -11.64 8.55
C MET A 108 19.17 -11.39 10.00
N LYS A 109 19.95 -11.91 10.98
CA LYS A 109 19.63 -11.72 12.41
C LYS A 109 19.57 -10.25 12.81
N ASN A 110 20.53 -9.45 12.39
CA ASN A 110 20.59 -8.02 12.74
C ASN A 110 19.45 -7.24 12.07
N ILE A 111 19.11 -7.61 10.82
CA ILE A 111 18.00 -7.00 10.10
C ILE A 111 16.68 -7.29 10.82
N ILE A 112 16.43 -8.53 11.25
CA ILE A 112 15.24 -8.93 12.00
C ILE A 112 15.15 -8.16 13.32
N ILE A 113 16.24 -8.06 14.07
CA ILE A 113 16.27 -7.33 15.34
C ILE A 113 15.92 -5.86 15.13
N LEU A 114 16.55 -5.20 14.15
CA LEU A 114 16.29 -3.80 13.84
C LEU A 114 14.85 -3.57 13.38
N TYR A 115 14.30 -4.50 12.60
CA TYR A 115 12.91 -4.44 12.15
C TYR A 115 11.94 -4.55 13.33
N VAL A 116 12.16 -5.50 14.24
CA VAL A 116 11.33 -5.68 15.44
C VAL A 116 11.42 -4.45 16.35
N VAL A 117 12.63 -3.96 16.61
CA VAL A 117 12.83 -2.75 17.42
C VAL A 117 12.14 -1.53 16.79
N GLY A 118 12.29 -1.34 15.48
CA GLY A 118 11.63 -0.25 14.75
C GLY A 118 10.11 -0.34 14.80
N THR A 119 9.55 -1.55 14.68
CA THR A 119 8.11 -1.80 14.76
C THR A 119 7.57 -1.49 16.16
N PHE A 120 8.24 -1.94 17.22
CA PHE A 120 7.85 -1.61 18.60
C PHE A 120 7.96 -0.11 18.88
N ALA A 121 9.01 0.54 18.42
CA ALA A 121 9.16 1.98 18.57
C ALA A 121 8.06 2.76 17.85
N ALA A 122 7.70 2.36 16.61
CA ALA A 122 6.61 2.96 15.87
C ALA A 122 5.25 2.74 16.55
N ALA A 123 5.01 1.54 17.09
CA ALA A 123 3.80 1.23 17.86
C ALA A 123 3.70 2.09 19.13
N ALA A 124 4.81 2.25 19.87
CA ALA A 124 4.87 3.12 21.04
C ALA A 124 4.54 4.58 20.70
N VAL A 125 5.09 5.10 19.59
CA VAL A 125 4.78 6.45 19.10
C VAL A 125 3.29 6.60 18.79
N ALA A 126 2.69 5.61 18.11
CA ALA A 126 1.26 5.64 17.78
C ALA A 126 0.38 5.64 19.04
N VAL A 127 0.70 4.79 20.03
CA VAL A 127 -0.04 4.74 21.30
C VAL A 127 0.09 6.06 22.07
N ILE A 128 1.30 6.61 22.17
CA ILE A 128 1.54 7.90 22.84
C ILE A 128 0.79 9.02 22.13
N ALA A 129 0.84 9.06 20.79
CA ALA A 129 0.13 10.06 20.01
C ALA A 129 -1.39 10.00 20.22
N MET A 130 -1.98 8.81 20.25
CA MET A 130 -3.42 8.63 20.53
C MET A 130 -3.79 8.99 21.98
N TYR A 131 -2.85 8.84 22.91
CA TYR A 131 -3.05 9.27 24.30
C TYR A 131 -3.02 10.80 24.43
N ILE A 132 -2.16 11.49 23.66
CA ILE A 132 -2.05 12.96 23.63
C ILE A 132 -3.20 13.58 22.83
N PHE A 133 -3.59 12.95 21.72
CA PHE A 133 -4.65 13.37 20.82
C PHE A 133 -5.76 12.32 20.78
N PRO A 134 -6.61 12.23 21.81
CA PRO A 134 -7.70 11.26 21.80
C PRO A 134 -8.68 11.59 20.67
N LEU A 135 -8.76 10.71 19.70
CA LEU A 135 -9.66 10.85 18.55
C LEU A 135 -10.83 9.87 18.72
N THR A 136 -12.04 10.38 18.70
CA THR A 136 -13.25 9.59 18.58
C THR A 136 -13.68 9.62 17.10
N VAL A 137 -13.60 8.49 16.42
CA VAL A 137 -14.08 8.35 15.04
C VAL A 137 -15.39 7.57 15.08
N THR A 138 -16.47 8.20 14.62
CA THR A 138 -17.75 7.53 14.45
C THR A 138 -17.68 6.68 13.17
N LEU A 139 -17.66 5.35 13.35
CA LEU A 139 -17.75 4.41 12.22
C LEU A 139 -19.20 4.31 11.79
N ALA A 140 -19.50 4.74 10.56
CA ALA A 140 -20.86 4.76 9.99
C ALA A 140 -21.52 3.35 9.87
N ASP A 141 -20.74 2.26 9.95
CA ASP A 141 -21.17 0.86 9.88
C ASP A 141 -20.68 0.03 11.07
N ALA A 142 -20.66 0.60 12.25
CA ALA A 142 -20.50 -0.21 13.47
C ALA A 142 -21.81 -0.95 13.77
N SER A 143 -22.20 -1.90 12.89
CA SER A 143 -23.16 -2.93 13.26
C SER A 143 -22.57 -3.67 14.46
N ASP A 144 -23.25 -3.58 15.60
CA ASP A 144 -23.06 -4.29 16.87
C ASP A 144 -21.95 -5.34 16.92
N VAL A 145 -20.71 -4.94 16.77
CA VAL A 145 -19.58 -5.75 17.18
C VAL A 145 -19.46 -5.54 18.70
N SER A 146 -20.22 -6.32 19.46
CA SER A 146 -20.02 -6.46 20.89
C SER A 146 -18.67 -7.13 21.12
N GLN A 147 -17.58 -6.41 20.88
CA GLN A 147 -16.28 -6.81 21.38
C GLN A 147 -16.27 -6.53 22.87
N SER A 148 -16.61 -7.56 23.65
CA SER A 148 -16.31 -7.58 25.09
C SER A 148 -14.80 -7.32 25.25
N SER A 149 -14.44 -6.38 26.11
CA SER A 149 -13.03 -6.16 26.47
C SER A 149 -12.41 -7.49 26.89
N PRO A 150 -11.21 -7.83 26.36
CA PRO A 150 -10.58 -9.11 26.68
C PRO A 150 -10.40 -9.25 28.20
N GLU A 151 -10.81 -10.37 28.75
CA GLU A 151 -10.79 -10.68 30.21
C GLU A 151 -9.36 -10.77 30.79
N GLY A 152 -8.33 -10.59 29.98
CA GLY A 152 -6.91 -10.57 30.39
C GLY A 152 -5.93 -10.84 29.26
N ILE A 153 -4.66 -10.56 29.51
CA ILE A 153 -3.58 -10.77 28.53
C ILE A 153 -3.47 -12.25 28.12
N GLY A 154 -3.76 -13.17 29.03
CA GLY A 154 -3.71 -14.62 28.77
C GLY A 154 -4.75 -15.08 27.76
N SER A 155 -5.98 -14.58 27.82
CA SER A 155 -7.04 -14.92 26.86
C SER A 155 -6.74 -14.37 25.47
N VAL A 156 -6.21 -13.15 25.41
CA VAL A 156 -5.77 -12.55 24.14
C VAL A 156 -4.65 -13.37 23.49
N LEU A 157 -3.62 -13.74 24.25
CA LEU A 157 -2.49 -14.51 23.75
C LEU A 157 -2.93 -15.91 23.29
N SER A 158 -3.81 -16.57 24.05
CA SER A 158 -4.39 -17.86 23.66
C SER A 158 -5.15 -17.75 22.34
N THR A 159 -6.01 -16.75 22.19
CA THR A 159 -6.76 -16.50 20.96
C THR A 159 -5.85 -16.22 19.76
N LEU A 160 -4.79 -15.42 19.96
CA LEU A 160 -3.81 -15.15 18.90
C LEU A 160 -3.10 -16.43 18.44
N ILE A 161 -2.64 -17.27 19.39
CA ILE A 161 -1.98 -18.54 19.08
C ILE A 161 -2.92 -19.50 18.34
N LEU A 162 -4.17 -19.63 18.79
CA LEU A 162 -5.17 -20.48 18.12
C LEU A 162 -5.47 -19.97 16.70
N ASN A 163 -5.56 -18.65 16.51
CA ASN A 163 -5.76 -18.05 15.20
C ASN A 163 -4.57 -18.26 14.24
N MET A 164 -3.34 -18.40 14.76
CA MET A 164 -2.17 -18.74 13.94
C MET A 164 -2.26 -20.16 13.36
N PHE A 165 -2.79 -21.11 14.12
CA PHE A 165 -2.85 -22.53 13.71
C PHE A 165 -4.24 -22.98 13.24
N CYS A 166 -5.09 -22.05 12.85
CA CYS A 166 -6.39 -22.37 12.25
C CYS A 166 -6.23 -23.05 10.87
N ASN A 167 -7.31 -23.63 10.37
CA ASN A 167 -7.31 -24.22 9.02
C ASN A 167 -6.90 -23.18 7.96
N PRO A 168 -5.93 -23.48 7.08
CA PRO A 168 -5.42 -22.52 6.09
C PRO A 168 -6.50 -22.03 5.11
N ILE A 169 -7.44 -22.89 4.73
CA ILE A 169 -8.54 -22.51 3.84
C ILE A 169 -9.51 -21.58 4.58
N ALA A 170 -9.86 -21.91 5.83
CA ALA A 170 -10.67 -21.05 6.66
C ALA A 170 -9.99 -19.69 6.94
N ALA A 171 -8.67 -19.68 7.11
CA ALA A 171 -7.91 -18.44 7.25
C ALA A 171 -8.08 -17.53 6.02
N LEU A 172 -8.00 -18.09 4.81
CA LEU A 172 -8.17 -17.35 3.55
C LEU A 172 -9.61 -16.84 3.38
N THR A 173 -10.62 -17.67 3.65
CA THR A 173 -12.03 -17.31 3.49
C THR A 173 -12.51 -16.28 4.50
N ASN A 174 -12.01 -16.35 5.73
CA ASN A 174 -12.38 -15.45 6.83
C ASN A 174 -11.43 -14.25 6.95
N ALA A 175 -10.48 -14.08 6.02
CA ALA A 175 -9.46 -13.04 6.05
C ALA A 175 -8.68 -12.99 7.38
N ASN A 176 -8.41 -14.15 8.00
CA ASN A 176 -7.59 -14.24 9.20
C ASN A 176 -6.11 -14.11 8.81
N TYR A 177 -5.59 -12.89 8.81
CA TYR A 177 -4.22 -12.59 8.36
C TYR A 177 -3.14 -13.27 9.22
N LEU A 178 -3.38 -13.53 10.50
CA LEU A 178 -2.45 -14.28 11.35
C LEU A 178 -2.29 -15.71 10.85
N GLY A 179 -3.40 -16.40 10.60
CA GLY A 179 -3.37 -17.75 10.03
C GLY A 179 -2.78 -17.77 8.62
N ILE A 180 -3.18 -16.81 7.77
CA ILE A 180 -2.64 -16.66 6.40
C ILE A 180 -1.12 -16.53 6.42
N LEU A 181 -0.58 -15.62 7.24
CA LEU A 181 0.86 -15.40 7.36
C LEU A 181 1.58 -16.63 7.91
N THR A 182 1.03 -17.27 8.93
CA THR A 182 1.63 -18.48 9.53
C THR A 182 1.78 -19.59 8.48
N TRP A 183 0.73 -19.88 7.74
CA TRP A 183 0.78 -20.91 6.70
C TRP A 183 1.61 -20.49 5.48
N ALA A 184 1.58 -19.22 5.09
CA ALA A 184 2.43 -18.71 4.01
C ALA A 184 3.92 -18.81 4.37
N VAL A 185 4.28 -18.53 5.63
CA VAL A 185 5.65 -18.67 6.14
C VAL A 185 6.06 -20.14 6.19
N ALA A 186 5.22 -21.02 6.75
CA ALA A 186 5.51 -22.45 6.87
C ALA A 186 5.73 -23.09 5.48
N LEU A 187 4.82 -22.85 4.53
CA LEU A 187 4.93 -23.35 3.16
C LEU A 187 6.10 -22.70 2.40
N GLY A 188 6.31 -21.39 2.57
CA GLY A 188 7.43 -20.69 1.94
C GLY A 188 8.79 -21.26 2.37
N ILE A 189 8.97 -21.54 3.67
CA ILE A 189 10.19 -22.18 4.19
C ILE A 189 10.33 -23.60 3.65
N ALA A 190 9.26 -24.39 3.63
CA ALA A 190 9.27 -25.76 3.10
C ALA A 190 9.66 -25.78 1.62
N LEU A 191 9.15 -24.85 0.83
CA LEU A 191 9.41 -24.73 -0.61
C LEU A 191 10.80 -24.16 -0.96
N ARG A 192 11.60 -23.67 0.00
CA ARG A 192 12.98 -23.22 -0.25
C ARG A 192 13.88 -24.30 -0.86
N LYS A 193 13.61 -25.57 -0.53
CA LYS A 193 14.35 -26.72 -1.03
C LYS A 193 13.76 -27.28 -2.34
N ALA A 194 12.66 -26.72 -2.83
CA ALA A 194 12.02 -27.16 -4.05
C ALA A 194 12.88 -26.82 -5.30
N PRO A 195 12.76 -27.60 -6.38
CA PRO A 195 13.41 -27.29 -7.66
C PRO A 195 13.08 -25.88 -8.15
N GLU A 196 14.01 -25.28 -8.91
CA GLU A 196 13.87 -23.92 -9.41
C GLU A 196 12.60 -23.71 -10.23
N GLY A 197 12.17 -24.72 -11.02
CA GLY A 197 10.93 -24.69 -11.77
C GLY A 197 9.70 -24.46 -10.90
N VAL A 198 9.61 -25.11 -9.73
CA VAL A 198 8.50 -24.94 -8.79
C VAL A 198 8.51 -23.53 -8.19
N ARG A 199 9.68 -23.02 -7.82
CA ARG A 199 9.82 -21.66 -7.27
C ARG A 199 9.51 -20.58 -8.30
N SER A 200 9.85 -20.80 -9.57
CA SER A 200 9.51 -19.92 -10.68
C SER A 200 8.00 -19.87 -10.93
N VAL A 201 7.32 -21.03 -10.91
CA VAL A 201 5.85 -21.09 -11.01
C VAL A 201 5.20 -20.31 -9.86
N LEU A 202 5.69 -20.49 -8.64
CA LEU A 202 5.17 -19.78 -7.47
C LEU A 202 5.32 -18.26 -7.62
N SER A 203 6.47 -17.79 -8.12
CA SER A 203 6.68 -16.37 -8.42
C SER A 203 5.69 -15.87 -9.48
N SER A 204 5.48 -16.64 -10.54
CA SER A 204 4.53 -16.29 -11.60
C SER A 204 3.10 -16.18 -11.09
N VAL A 205 2.67 -17.08 -10.20
CA VAL A 205 1.35 -17.00 -9.54
C VAL A 205 1.24 -15.74 -8.66
N SER A 206 2.28 -15.45 -7.88
CA SER A 206 2.34 -14.24 -7.06
C SER A 206 2.22 -12.96 -7.91
N ASP A 207 2.91 -12.92 -9.06
CA ASP A 207 2.87 -11.79 -9.99
C ASP A 207 1.49 -11.66 -10.66
N ALA A 208 0.85 -12.78 -10.99
CA ALA A 208 -0.51 -12.79 -11.53
C ALA A 208 -1.51 -12.23 -10.52
N VAL A 209 -1.46 -12.65 -9.26
CA VAL A 209 -2.31 -12.13 -8.19
C VAL A 209 -2.07 -10.63 -7.98
N ASN A 210 -0.80 -10.20 -7.97
CA ASN A 210 -0.46 -8.78 -7.87
C ASN A 210 -1.03 -7.96 -9.05
N THR A 211 -1.08 -8.55 -10.24
CA THR A 211 -1.69 -7.91 -11.41
C THR A 211 -3.20 -7.73 -11.24
N VAL A 212 -3.91 -8.73 -10.71
CA VAL A 212 -5.34 -8.64 -10.37
C VAL A 212 -5.58 -7.53 -9.35
N VAL A 213 -4.75 -7.45 -8.31
CA VAL A 213 -4.83 -6.35 -7.32
C VAL A 213 -4.68 -4.98 -7.98
N ARG A 214 -3.73 -4.85 -8.93
CA ARG A 214 -3.56 -3.58 -9.67
C ARG A 214 -4.82 -3.23 -10.48
N TRP A 215 -5.51 -4.19 -11.08
CA TRP A 215 -6.78 -3.95 -11.77
C TRP A 215 -7.86 -3.44 -10.81
N VAL A 216 -7.99 -4.08 -9.65
CA VAL A 216 -8.93 -3.62 -8.60
C VAL A 216 -8.57 -2.19 -8.16
N ILE A 217 -7.28 -1.88 -7.94
CA ILE A 217 -6.85 -0.53 -7.56
C ILE A 217 -7.16 0.51 -8.65
N GLN A 218 -7.18 0.13 -9.93
CA GLN A 218 -7.57 1.06 -11.00
C GLN A 218 -9.05 1.45 -10.94
N LEU A 219 -9.90 0.67 -10.28
CA LEU A 219 -11.32 1.01 -10.02
C LEU A 219 -11.47 1.99 -8.84
N ALA A 220 -10.39 2.29 -8.11
CA ALA A 220 -10.42 3.15 -6.93
C ALA A 220 -11.09 4.52 -7.14
N PRO A 221 -10.91 5.24 -8.26
CA PRO A 221 -11.60 6.51 -8.46
C PRO A 221 -13.11 6.40 -8.36
N PHE A 222 -13.70 5.34 -8.92
CA PHE A 222 -15.14 5.09 -8.88
C PHE A 222 -15.58 4.56 -7.50
N GLY A 223 -14.78 3.64 -6.94
CA GLY A 223 -15.06 3.10 -5.61
C GLY A 223 -15.00 4.17 -4.52
N ILE A 224 -13.98 5.03 -4.55
CA ILE A 224 -13.83 6.12 -3.59
C ILE A 224 -14.93 7.17 -3.78
N CYS A 225 -15.34 7.46 -5.01
CA CYS A 225 -16.50 8.31 -5.27
C CYS A 225 -17.75 7.77 -4.55
N GLY A 226 -18.05 6.47 -4.68
CA GLY A 226 -19.18 5.83 -4.01
C GLY A 226 -19.07 5.82 -2.48
N LEU A 227 -17.88 5.52 -1.96
CA LEU A 227 -17.64 5.51 -0.51
C LEU A 227 -17.79 6.90 0.11
N VAL A 228 -17.22 7.94 -0.53
CA VAL A 228 -17.29 9.32 -0.04
C VAL A 228 -18.74 9.83 -0.12
N TYR A 229 -19.44 9.53 -1.22
CA TYR A 229 -20.86 9.84 -1.34
C TYR A 229 -21.68 9.21 -0.19
N SER A 230 -21.54 7.91 0.04
CA SER A 230 -22.22 7.20 1.13
C SER A 230 -21.88 7.79 2.49
N ALA A 231 -20.61 8.04 2.76
CA ALA A 231 -20.15 8.61 4.01
C ALA A 231 -20.72 10.01 4.29
N VAL A 232 -20.79 10.88 3.28
CA VAL A 232 -21.36 12.22 3.45
C VAL A 232 -22.88 12.19 3.62
N VAL A 233 -23.57 11.30 2.89
CA VAL A 233 -25.02 11.13 3.04
C VAL A 233 -25.40 10.60 4.42
N THR A 234 -24.62 9.66 4.98
CA THR A 234 -24.92 9.04 6.28
C THR A 234 -24.45 9.86 7.47
N SER A 235 -23.28 10.44 7.40
CA SER A 235 -22.61 11.10 8.56
C SER A 235 -22.46 12.62 8.40
N GLY A 236 -22.89 13.19 7.27
CA GLY A 236 -22.72 14.61 6.99
C GLY A 236 -21.28 15.01 6.66
N VAL A 237 -21.04 16.31 6.50
CA VAL A 237 -19.71 16.87 6.20
C VAL A 237 -18.75 16.85 7.40
N GLU A 238 -19.25 16.64 8.59
CA GLU A 238 -18.47 16.56 9.82
C GLU A 238 -17.46 15.42 9.78
N ILE A 239 -17.74 14.36 8.99
CA ILE A 239 -16.86 13.24 8.77
C ILE A 239 -15.49 13.67 8.24
N PHE A 240 -15.40 14.74 7.44
CA PHE A 240 -14.13 15.23 6.91
C PHE A 240 -13.24 15.86 7.98
N THR A 241 -13.82 16.48 9.00
CA THR A 241 -13.06 17.03 10.13
C THR A 241 -12.53 15.92 11.03
N GLU A 242 -13.34 14.92 11.33
CA GLU A 242 -12.94 13.75 12.11
C GLU A 242 -11.83 12.94 11.42
N TYR A 243 -12.05 12.55 10.16
CA TYR A 243 -11.04 11.80 9.40
C TYR A 243 -9.82 12.67 9.02
N GLY A 244 -10.01 13.97 8.79
CA GLY A 244 -8.91 14.90 8.54
C GLY A 244 -7.96 14.96 9.72
N MET A 245 -8.47 15.04 10.95
CA MET A 245 -7.67 15.02 12.16
C MET A 245 -6.96 13.68 12.35
N LEU A 246 -7.65 12.56 12.10
CA LEU A 246 -7.05 11.23 12.13
C LEU A 246 -5.87 11.10 11.14
N ILE A 247 -6.06 11.56 9.90
CA ILE A 247 -5.01 11.55 8.87
C ILE A 247 -3.83 12.44 9.29
N LEU A 248 -4.11 13.60 9.84
CA LEU A 248 -3.08 14.54 10.30
C LEU A 248 -2.22 13.93 11.41
N VAL A 249 -2.85 13.31 12.41
CA VAL A 249 -2.15 12.61 13.49
C VAL A 249 -1.36 11.42 12.94
N LEU A 250 -1.94 10.63 12.05
CA LEU A 250 -1.28 9.47 11.42
C LEU A 250 -0.04 9.91 10.62
N VAL A 251 -0.18 10.92 9.76
CA VAL A 251 0.95 11.47 8.98
C VAL A 251 1.99 12.08 9.90
N GLY A 252 1.57 12.79 10.95
CA GLY A 252 2.45 13.32 11.99
C GLY A 252 3.27 12.22 12.67
N CYS A 253 2.64 11.12 13.07
CA CYS A 253 3.33 9.95 13.63
C CYS A 253 4.33 9.34 12.64
N MET A 254 3.93 9.18 11.38
CA MET A 254 4.81 8.63 10.33
C MET A 254 6.05 9.51 10.11
N LEU A 255 5.86 10.83 10.05
CA LEU A 255 6.97 11.79 9.93
C LEU A 255 7.86 11.78 11.17
N PHE A 256 7.27 11.71 12.36
CA PHE A 256 8.03 11.61 13.61
C PHE A 256 8.87 10.33 13.66
N VAL A 257 8.31 9.19 13.28
CA VAL A 257 9.06 7.93 13.19
C VAL A 257 10.18 8.04 12.15
N ALA A 258 9.92 8.61 10.99
CA ALA A 258 10.90 8.74 9.91
C ALA A 258 12.05 9.71 10.26
N LEU A 259 11.76 10.83 10.93
CA LEU A 259 12.72 11.91 11.15
C LEU A 259 13.33 11.92 12.56
N VAL A 260 12.73 11.21 13.51
CA VAL A 260 13.24 11.16 14.91
C VAL A 260 13.59 9.72 15.30
N VAL A 261 12.64 8.78 15.22
CA VAL A 261 12.84 7.43 15.74
C VAL A 261 13.85 6.64 14.93
N ASN A 262 13.72 6.62 13.60
CA ASN A 262 14.64 5.90 12.72
C ASN A 262 16.08 6.49 12.76
N PRO A 263 16.25 7.83 12.72
CA PRO A 263 17.57 8.43 12.97
C PRO A 263 18.16 8.09 14.33
N LEU A 264 17.34 8.05 15.38
CA LEU A 264 17.79 7.70 16.73
C LEU A 264 18.29 6.24 16.78
N ILE A 265 17.55 5.29 16.20
CA ILE A 265 17.97 3.88 16.08
C ILE A 265 19.30 3.80 15.30
N ALA A 266 19.38 4.50 14.17
CA ALA A 266 20.60 4.54 13.36
C ALA A 266 21.79 5.17 14.13
N PHE A 267 21.56 6.21 14.91
CA PHE A 267 22.58 6.82 15.77
C PHE A 267 23.15 5.79 16.79
N PHE A 268 22.28 5.04 17.45
CA PHE A 268 22.73 4.00 18.40
C PHE A 268 23.51 2.87 17.70
N CYS A 269 23.20 2.58 16.42
CA CYS A 269 23.93 1.55 15.66
C CYS A 269 25.29 2.04 15.15
N PHE A 270 25.38 3.27 14.66
CA PHE A 270 26.57 3.78 13.97
C PHE A 270 27.42 4.74 14.79
N HIS A 271 26.89 5.29 15.89
CA HIS A 271 27.52 6.30 16.73
C HIS A 271 28.01 7.53 15.94
N LYS A 272 27.36 7.84 14.82
CA LYS A 272 27.63 8.98 13.93
C LYS A 272 26.32 9.68 13.59
N ASN A 273 26.43 10.93 13.10
CA ASN A 273 25.25 11.68 12.68
C ASN A 273 24.45 10.91 11.59
N PRO A 274 23.21 10.48 11.85
CA PRO A 274 22.43 9.67 10.93
C PRO A 274 21.72 10.50 9.84
N TYR A 275 21.54 11.82 10.05
CA TYR A 275 20.71 12.64 9.17
C TYR A 275 21.17 12.69 7.72
N PRO A 276 22.46 12.76 7.36
CA PRO A 276 22.89 12.72 5.97
C PRO A 276 22.42 11.44 5.25
N LEU A 277 22.44 10.30 5.96
CA LEU A 277 21.96 9.02 5.43
C LEU A 277 20.43 9.03 5.30
N VAL A 278 19.71 9.49 6.32
CA VAL A 278 18.24 9.54 6.34
C VAL A 278 17.70 10.41 5.22
N PHE A 279 18.23 11.63 5.04
CA PHE A 279 17.80 12.52 3.96
C PHE A 279 18.14 11.96 2.57
N ARG A 280 19.27 11.26 2.44
CA ARG A 280 19.60 10.60 1.18
C ARG A 280 18.63 9.45 0.87
N CYS A 281 18.30 8.62 1.86
CA CYS A 281 17.30 7.56 1.71
C CYS A 281 15.91 8.12 1.38
N LEU A 282 15.48 9.19 2.05
CA LEU A 282 14.20 9.84 1.77
C LEU A 282 14.15 10.42 0.35
N LYS A 283 15.23 11.07 -0.09
CA LYS A 283 15.31 11.69 -1.42
C LYS A 283 15.35 10.63 -2.53
N ASP A 284 16.23 9.63 -2.42
CA ASP A 284 16.52 8.71 -3.52
C ASP A 284 15.50 7.55 -3.58
N SER A 285 14.99 7.10 -2.43
CA SER A 285 14.07 5.97 -2.33
C SER A 285 12.68 6.38 -1.84
N GLY A 286 12.57 7.26 -0.84
CA GLY A 286 11.30 7.63 -0.23
C GLY A 286 10.34 8.30 -1.23
N ILE A 287 10.84 9.23 -2.03
CA ILE A 287 10.04 9.90 -3.08
C ILE A 287 9.55 8.88 -4.11
N TYR A 288 10.43 7.98 -4.55
CA TYR A 288 10.07 6.93 -5.50
C TYR A 288 9.02 5.97 -4.91
N ALA A 289 9.19 5.54 -3.66
CA ALA A 289 8.23 4.70 -2.95
C ALA A 289 6.85 5.36 -2.82
N PHE A 290 6.81 6.66 -2.53
CA PHE A 290 5.58 7.44 -2.45
C PHE A 290 4.80 7.43 -3.77
N PHE A 291 5.47 7.67 -4.90
CA PHE A 291 4.81 7.69 -6.20
C PHE A 291 4.44 6.30 -6.72
N THR A 292 5.28 5.30 -6.50
CA THR A 292 5.01 3.93 -6.97
C THR A 292 4.03 3.17 -6.08
N ARG A 293 3.92 3.54 -4.80
CA ARG A 293 3.09 2.86 -3.79
C ARG A 293 3.31 1.34 -3.77
N SER A 294 4.49 0.91 -4.15
CA SER A 294 4.85 -0.50 -4.27
C SER A 294 6.23 -0.74 -3.68
N SER A 295 6.27 -1.49 -2.59
CA SER A 295 7.54 -1.91 -1.97
C SER A 295 8.36 -2.78 -2.91
N ALA A 296 7.71 -3.64 -3.71
CA ALA A 296 8.39 -4.48 -4.68
C ALA A 296 9.06 -3.66 -5.80
N ALA A 297 8.38 -2.63 -6.32
CA ALA A 297 8.94 -1.73 -7.32
C ALA A 297 10.12 -0.90 -6.78
N ASN A 298 10.19 -0.71 -5.45
CA ASN A 298 11.25 0.06 -4.81
C ASN A 298 12.51 -0.78 -4.51
N ILE A 299 12.45 -2.12 -4.60
CA ILE A 299 13.60 -3.00 -4.35
C ILE A 299 14.81 -2.62 -5.21
N PRO A 300 14.73 -2.51 -6.55
CA PRO A 300 15.90 -2.18 -7.37
C PRO A 300 16.46 -0.79 -7.07
N VAL A 301 15.62 0.16 -6.67
CA VAL A 301 16.05 1.51 -6.26
C VAL A 301 16.85 1.44 -4.97
N ASN A 302 16.37 0.70 -3.97
CA ASN A 302 17.07 0.48 -2.72
C ASN A 302 18.38 -0.28 -2.91
N MET A 303 18.40 -1.30 -3.76
CA MET A 303 19.65 -2.02 -4.10
C MET A 303 20.68 -1.08 -4.73
N SER A 304 20.28 -0.28 -5.71
CA SER A 304 21.16 0.73 -6.32
C SER A 304 21.65 1.77 -5.30
N LEU A 305 20.81 2.17 -4.35
CA LEU A 305 21.19 3.07 -3.28
C LEU A 305 22.23 2.42 -2.34
N CYS A 306 22.04 1.15 -1.97
CA CYS A 306 22.98 0.39 -1.17
C CYS A 306 24.34 0.26 -1.86
N GLU A 307 24.37 -0.03 -3.16
CA GLU A 307 25.60 -0.06 -3.96
C GLU A 307 26.31 1.31 -3.97
N LYS A 308 25.57 2.40 -4.14
CA LYS A 308 26.12 3.78 -4.08
C LYS A 308 26.66 4.16 -2.69
N LEU A 309 26.16 3.51 -1.64
CA LEU A 309 26.63 3.68 -0.27
C LEU A 309 27.83 2.77 0.06
N GLY A 310 28.29 1.95 -0.88
CA GLY A 310 29.45 1.07 -0.71
C GLY A 310 29.14 -0.23 0.01
N LEU A 311 27.86 -0.63 0.10
CA LEU A 311 27.49 -1.93 0.64
C LEU A 311 27.74 -3.04 -0.40
N HIS A 312 28.31 -4.16 0.05
CA HIS A 312 28.54 -5.34 -0.81
C HIS A 312 27.20 -5.98 -1.23
N LYS A 313 27.25 -6.68 -2.38
CA LYS A 313 26.08 -7.36 -2.97
C LYS A 313 25.69 -8.65 -2.24
N ASP A 314 26.51 -9.11 -1.30
CA ASP A 314 26.33 -10.38 -0.57
C ASP A 314 25.58 -10.18 0.75
#